data_e640b501812df832b64b948b7c0f0f78
#
_entry.id   e640b501812df832b64b948b7c0f0f78
#
_cell.length_a   1.000
_cell.length_b   1.000
_cell.length_c   1.000
_cell.angle_alpha   90.00
_cell.angle_beta   90.00
_cell.angle_gamma   90.00
#
_symmetry.space_group_name_H-M   'P 1'
#
loop_
_entity.id
_entity.type
_entity.pdbx_description
1 polymer ?
#
loop_
_entity_poly.entity_id
_entity_poly.type
_entity_poly.pdbx_seq_one_letter_code
_entity_poly.pdbx_strand_id
1 'polypeptide(L)'
;MRTRIEDGLLGDIYQIATRRQGPFPGRIADVGVIKDLATHDIDLTAWVSQQSYVTVNARTAHRSGRQHEDMVIAIATLSKGTIATHTVNWLSPFKERTTIVTGEKGALVADTLTADLTYFENGVAQDSWAGVSAFRGVSEGDVTRFALTKKEPLLSEHETFRDAVLTGDTSAIVTLAEGAAAVIIAEKLVADGLDHKLIHGRDHQA
;
A
#
# COMPACT_ATOMS: atom_id res chain seq x y z
N MET A 1 5.25 -10.44 5.73
CA MET A 1 4.41 -9.42 6.37
C MET A 1 3.12 -10.02 6.91
N ARG A 2 2.22 -10.53 6.07
CA ARG A 2 0.92 -11.10 6.48
C ARG A 2 1.03 -12.06 7.67
N THR A 3 1.84 -13.11 7.59
CA THR A 3 2.05 -14.08 8.69
C THR A 3 2.40 -13.40 10.03
N ARG A 4 3.26 -12.35 10.01
CA ARG A 4 3.62 -11.61 11.22
C ARG A 4 2.45 -10.82 11.81
N ILE A 5 1.56 -10.34 10.95
CA ILE A 5 0.33 -9.66 11.37
C ILE A 5 -0.64 -10.67 11.97
N GLU A 6 -0.83 -11.82 11.33
CA GLU A 6 -1.66 -12.93 11.83
C GLU A 6 -1.14 -13.48 13.17
N ASP A 7 0.18 -13.50 13.36
CA ASP A 7 0.83 -13.85 14.65
C ASP A 7 0.64 -12.77 15.74
N GLY A 8 -0.04 -11.65 15.44
CA GLY A 8 -0.36 -10.58 16.39
C GLY A 8 0.80 -9.62 16.68
N LEU A 9 1.83 -9.56 15.83
CA LEU A 9 3.02 -8.71 16.02
C LEU A 9 2.67 -7.22 16.11
N LEU A 10 1.64 -6.76 15.38
CA LEU A 10 1.23 -5.36 15.37
C LEU A 10 0.06 -5.05 16.32
N GLY A 11 -0.64 -6.06 16.87
CA GLY A 11 -1.95 -5.83 17.49
C GLY A 11 -2.97 -5.37 16.46
N ASP A 12 -3.86 -4.45 16.83
CA ASP A 12 -4.82 -3.85 15.91
C ASP A 12 -4.13 -2.99 14.86
N ILE A 13 -4.53 -3.12 13.60
CA ILE A 13 -3.97 -2.32 12.50
C ILE A 13 -4.70 -0.98 12.44
N TYR A 14 -3.93 0.10 12.50
CA TYR A 14 -4.46 1.46 12.41
C TYR A 14 -4.38 2.02 10.99
N GLN A 15 -3.24 1.80 10.32
CA GLN A 15 -2.97 2.37 9.00
C GLN A 15 -2.18 1.41 8.11
N ILE A 16 -2.47 1.47 6.81
CA ILE A 16 -1.63 0.89 5.77
C ILE A 16 -1.31 1.99 4.75
N ALA A 17 -0.02 2.23 4.50
CA ALA A 17 0.44 3.19 3.52
C ALA A 17 1.26 2.48 2.46
N THR A 18 0.87 2.62 1.19
CA THR A 18 1.65 2.09 0.07
C THR A 18 2.20 3.22 -0.79
N ARG A 19 3.41 3.03 -1.28
CA ARG A 19 4.03 3.91 -2.24
C ARG A 19 4.64 3.09 -3.37
N ARG A 20 4.14 3.32 -4.58
CA ARG A 20 4.60 2.67 -5.80
C ARG A 20 4.83 3.73 -6.86
N GLN A 21 6.08 4.01 -7.17
CA GLN A 21 6.42 5.05 -8.12
C GLN A 21 7.66 4.67 -8.94
N GLY A 22 7.79 5.33 -10.08
CA GLY A 22 8.93 5.14 -10.98
C GLY A 22 8.78 5.89 -12.28
N PRO A 23 9.77 5.78 -13.18
CA PRO A 23 9.67 6.35 -14.52
C PRO A 23 8.61 5.60 -15.33
N PHE A 24 8.00 6.29 -16.26
CA PHE A 24 6.98 5.72 -17.15
C PHE A 24 7.54 4.55 -17.97
N PRO A 25 6.87 3.40 -17.94
CA PRO A 25 7.25 2.26 -18.78
C PRO A 25 6.66 2.45 -20.18
N GLY A 26 7.44 2.89 -21.17
CA GLY A 26 6.99 3.24 -22.53
C GLY A 26 6.14 2.19 -23.26
N ARG A 27 6.03 0.97 -22.72
CA ARG A 27 5.18 -0.12 -23.25
C ARG A 27 3.68 0.02 -22.91
N ILE A 28 3.31 0.85 -21.93
CA ILE A 28 1.93 1.02 -21.47
C ILE A 28 1.32 2.22 -22.19
N ALA A 29 0.29 2.00 -23.02
CA ALA A 29 -0.34 3.04 -23.83
C ALA A 29 -1.85 3.17 -23.62
N ASP A 30 -2.50 2.14 -23.13
CA ASP A 30 -3.94 1.91 -23.15
C ASP A 30 -4.64 2.13 -21.80
N VAL A 31 -3.89 2.26 -20.72
CA VAL A 31 -4.42 2.47 -19.36
C VAL A 31 -3.63 3.52 -18.60
N GLY A 32 -4.22 4.04 -17.52
CA GLY A 32 -3.57 4.93 -16.56
C GLY A 32 -2.85 4.17 -15.43
N VAL A 33 -2.17 4.93 -14.59
CA VAL A 33 -1.37 4.41 -13.48
C VAL A 33 -2.20 3.65 -12.44
N ILE A 34 -3.49 3.99 -12.31
CA ILE A 34 -4.39 3.30 -11.38
C ILE A 34 -4.56 1.84 -11.82
N LYS A 35 -4.89 1.61 -13.08
CA LYS A 35 -5.14 0.26 -13.59
C LYS A 35 -3.87 -0.57 -13.75
N ASP A 36 -2.74 0.05 -14.10
CA ASP A 36 -1.46 -0.66 -14.26
C ASP A 36 -0.76 -0.93 -12.93
N LEU A 37 -0.73 0.03 -12.02
CA LEU A 37 0.07 -0.08 -10.79
C LEU A 37 -0.74 -0.13 -9.51
N ALA A 38 -1.78 0.72 -9.34
CA ALA A 38 -2.48 0.79 -8.06
C ALA A 38 -3.29 -0.48 -7.76
N THR A 39 -3.72 -1.25 -8.76
CA THR A 39 -4.36 -2.56 -8.58
C THR A 39 -3.53 -3.51 -7.74
N HIS A 40 -2.21 -3.51 -7.92
CA HIS A 40 -1.30 -4.32 -7.11
C HIS A 40 -1.27 -3.90 -5.63
N ASP A 41 -1.34 -2.59 -5.34
CA ASP A 41 -1.29 -2.08 -3.97
C ASP A 41 -2.65 -2.23 -3.28
N ILE A 42 -3.75 -2.14 -4.05
CA ILE A 42 -5.12 -2.42 -3.59
C ILE A 42 -5.22 -3.88 -3.16
N ASP A 43 -4.82 -4.81 -4.02
CA ASP A 43 -4.82 -6.25 -3.74
C ASP A 43 -3.92 -6.58 -2.55
N LEU A 44 -2.67 -6.09 -2.56
CA LEU A 44 -1.71 -6.29 -1.47
C LEU A 44 -2.27 -5.81 -0.12
N THR A 45 -2.93 -4.66 -0.10
CA THR A 45 -3.52 -4.09 1.12
C THR A 45 -4.64 -4.97 1.68
N ALA A 46 -5.54 -5.43 0.82
CA ALA A 46 -6.62 -6.34 1.21
C ALA A 46 -6.05 -7.68 1.72
N TRP A 47 -5.09 -8.24 0.99
CA TRP A 47 -4.46 -9.51 1.32
C TRP A 47 -3.66 -9.46 2.63
N VAL A 48 -2.86 -8.40 2.85
CA VAL A 48 -2.03 -8.24 4.06
C VAL A 48 -2.89 -8.01 5.30
N SER A 49 -3.93 -7.17 5.19
CA SER A 49 -4.79 -6.79 6.31
C SER A 49 -5.92 -7.79 6.59
N GLN A 50 -6.24 -8.66 5.64
CA GLN A 50 -7.44 -9.51 5.68
C GLN A 50 -8.72 -8.67 5.87
N GLN A 51 -8.78 -7.53 5.16
CA GLN A 51 -9.89 -6.60 5.21
C GLN A 51 -10.33 -6.21 3.79
N SER A 52 -11.62 -5.96 3.63
CA SER A 52 -12.20 -5.42 2.39
C SER A 52 -12.25 -3.89 2.42
N TYR A 53 -12.24 -3.26 1.25
CA TYR A 53 -12.46 -1.81 1.10
C TYR A 53 -13.94 -1.46 1.30
N VAL A 54 -14.20 -0.45 2.13
CA VAL A 54 -15.56 0.09 2.39
C VAL A 54 -15.76 1.40 1.63
N THR A 55 -14.81 2.33 1.76
CA THR A 55 -14.83 3.61 1.04
C THR A 55 -13.49 3.87 0.38
N VAL A 56 -13.51 4.60 -0.75
CA VAL A 56 -12.31 5.07 -1.42
C VAL A 56 -12.54 6.49 -1.95
N ASN A 57 -11.50 7.33 -1.88
CA ASN A 57 -11.44 8.64 -2.51
C ASN A 57 -10.06 8.84 -3.14
N ALA A 58 -10.00 9.54 -4.27
CA ALA A 58 -8.76 9.75 -5.01
C ALA A 58 -8.59 11.17 -5.52
N ARG A 59 -7.34 11.54 -5.77
CA ARG A 59 -6.95 12.68 -6.58
C ARG A 59 -6.01 12.18 -7.65
N THR A 60 -6.32 12.51 -8.90
CA THR A 60 -5.52 12.13 -10.07
C THR A 60 -4.87 13.32 -10.73
N ALA A 61 -3.80 13.08 -11.47
CA ALA A 61 -3.17 14.09 -12.29
C ALA A 61 -2.69 13.52 -13.62
N HIS A 62 -2.63 14.41 -14.63
CA HIS A 62 -2.14 14.17 -15.98
C HIS A 62 -0.98 15.16 -16.22
N ARG A 63 0.24 14.80 -15.90
CA ARG A 63 1.41 15.69 -15.96
C ARG A 63 2.30 15.46 -17.16
N SER A 64 2.23 14.27 -17.76
CA SER A 64 3.06 13.88 -18.90
C SER A 64 2.42 14.16 -20.26
N GLY A 65 1.23 14.77 -20.30
CA GLY A 65 0.50 15.04 -21.54
C GLY A 65 -0.21 13.84 -22.16
N ARG A 66 -0.31 12.72 -21.43
CA ARG A 66 -1.04 11.51 -21.86
C ARG A 66 -2.53 11.62 -21.61
N GLN A 67 -3.29 10.79 -22.31
CA GLN A 67 -4.74 10.71 -22.17
C GLN A 67 -5.15 10.17 -20.80
N HIS A 68 -4.41 9.18 -20.26
CA HIS A 68 -4.69 8.55 -18.98
C HIS A 68 -3.90 9.23 -17.85
N GLU A 69 -4.40 9.10 -16.64
CA GLU A 69 -3.73 9.62 -15.44
C GLU A 69 -2.36 8.96 -15.24
N ASP A 70 -1.38 9.76 -14.82
CA ASP A 70 -0.01 9.34 -14.53
C ASP A 70 0.37 9.46 -13.04
N MET A 71 -0.56 9.97 -12.22
CA MET A 71 -0.44 10.03 -10.78
C MET A 71 -1.81 9.86 -10.12
N VAL A 72 -1.83 9.12 -9.01
CA VAL A 72 -2.95 9.04 -8.08
C VAL A 72 -2.46 9.09 -6.64
N ILE A 73 -3.17 9.82 -5.81
CA ILE A 73 -3.12 9.74 -4.35
C ILE A 73 -4.52 9.38 -3.89
N ALA A 74 -4.64 8.26 -3.18
CA ALA A 74 -5.91 7.73 -2.73
C ALA A 74 -5.91 7.50 -1.21
N ILE A 75 -7.09 7.62 -0.62
CA ILE A 75 -7.39 7.26 0.77
C ILE A 75 -8.58 6.31 0.79
N ALA A 76 -8.55 5.34 1.67
CA ALA A 76 -9.62 4.35 1.84
C ALA A 76 -9.86 4.02 3.30
N THR A 77 -11.09 3.59 3.61
CA THR A 77 -11.42 2.94 4.88
C THR A 77 -11.68 1.47 4.62
N LEU A 78 -11.05 0.60 5.41
CA LEU A 78 -11.23 -0.84 5.36
C LEU A 78 -12.27 -1.33 6.38
N SER A 79 -12.70 -2.58 6.26
CA SER A 79 -13.84 -3.16 6.98
C SER A 79 -13.71 -3.18 8.52
N LYS A 80 -12.50 -3.13 9.06
CA LYS A 80 -12.25 -3.02 10.51
C LYS A 80 -11.87 -1.59 10.95
N GLY A 81 -12.11 -0.58 10.09
CA GLY A 81 -11.80 0.82 10.38
C GLY A 81 -10.36 1.24 10.09
N THR A 82 -9.51 0.34 9.62
CA THR A 82 -8.14 0.66 9.17
C THR A 82 -8.18 1.70 8.05
N ILE A 83 -7.34 2.73 8.11
CA ILE A 83 -7.18 3.72 7.04
C ILE A 83 -6.05 3.26 6.11
N ALA A 84 -6.35 3.17 4.83
CA ALA A 84 -5.34 2.88 3.80
C ALA A 84 -5.07 4.13 2.95
N THR A 85 -3.81 4.32 2.57
CA THR A 85 -3.37 5.37 1.64
C THR A 85 -2.50 4.79 0.55
N HIS A 86 -2.72 5.24 -0.70
CA HIS A 86 -1.97 4.80 -1.86
C HIS A 86 -1.40 6.00 -2.60
N THR A 87 -0.08 6.03 -2.79
CA THR A 87 0.60 7.02 -3.62
C THR A 87 1.25 6.29 -4.79
N VAL A 88 0.70 6.49 -5.98
CA VAL A 88 1.16 5.77 -7.18
C VAL A 88 1.39 6.74 -8.32
N ASN A 89 2.54 6.68 -8.97
CA ASN A 89 2.83 7.53 -10.13
C ASN A 89 3.92 6.97 -11.05
N TRP A 90 3.91 7.48 -12.29
CA TRP A 90 4.95 7.28 -13.30
C TRP A 90 5.84 8.52 -13.50
N LEU A 91 5.87 9.43 -12.54
CA LEU A 91 6.54 10.73 -12.64
C LEU A 91 7.86 10.78 -11.85
N SER A 92 8.12 9.75 -11.04
CA SER A 92 9.35 9.68 -10.24
C SER A 92 10.53 9.23 -11.09
N PRO A 93 11.71 9.85 -10.95
CA PRO A 93 12.93 9.41 -11.63
C PRO A 93 13.51 8.13 -11.05
N PHE A 94 13.09 7.70 -9.88
CA PHE A 94 13.54 6.46 -9.23
C PHE A 94 12.36 5.55 -8.92
N LYS A 95 12.62 4.25 -8.85
CA LYS A 95 11.63 3.25 -8.46
C LYS A 95 11.53 3.14 -6.95
N GLU A 96 10.30 3.09 -6.45
CA GLU A 96 9.98 2.81 -5.05
C GLU A 96 8.79 1.87 -4.99
N ARG A 97 8.82 0.89 -4.08
CA ARG A 97 7.71 -0.05 -3.83
C ARG A 97 7.67 -0.39 -2.34
N THR A 98 7.19 0.55 -1.55
CA THR A 98 7.16 0.46 -0.09
C THR A 98 5.75 0.26 0.42
N THR A 99 5.58 -0.63 1.39
CA THR A 99 4.35 -0.82 2.15
C THR A 99 4.65 -0.70 3.63
N ILE A 100 3.94 0.18 4.31
CA ILE A 100 4.04 0.39 5.76
C ILE A 100 2.70 0.00 6.38
N VAL A 101 2.74 -0.88 7.36
CA VAL A 101 1.57 -1.25 8.17
C VAL A 101 1.85 -0.83 9.61
N THR A 102 1.08 0.12 10.10
CA THR A 102 1.18 0.65 11.46
C THR A 102 0.04 0.09 12.30
N GLY A 103 0.35 -0.42 13.46
CA GLY A 103 -0.61 -0.95 14.42
C GLY A 103 -0.30 -0.52 15.85
N GLU A 104 -1.02 -1.13 16.77
CA GLU A 104 -0.97 -0.84 18.21
C GLU A 104 0.44 -1.00 18.82
N LYS A 105 1.19 -2.03 18.38
CA LYS A 105 2.48 -2.42 18.96
C LYS A 105 3.69 -1.92 18.18
N GLY A 106 3.50 -1.33 17.01
CA GLY A 106 4.59 -0.89 16.16
C GLY A 106 4.25 -0.80 14.69
N ALA A 107 5.26 -0.81 13.83
CA ALA A 107 5.10 -0.75 12.39
C ALA A 107 5.95 -1.79 11.66
N LEU A 108 5.39 -2.40 10.61
CA LEU A 108 6.10 -3.22 9.65
C LEU A 108 6.33 -2.41 8.37
N VAL A 109 7.57 -2.33 7.93
CA VAL A 109 7.98 -1.69 6.67
C VAL A 109 8.50 -2.76 5.73
N ALA A 110 7.86 -2.90 4.57
CA ALA A 110 8.31 -3.78 3.50
C ALA A 110 8.73 -2.98 2.28
N ASP A 111 9.89 -3.32 1.72
CA ASP A 111 10.32 -2.89 0.39
C ASP A 111 10.32 -4.10 -0.53
N THR A 112 9.42 -4.10 -1.52
CA THR A 112 9.29 -5.23 -2.46
C THR A 112 10.29 -5.19 -3.61
N LEU A 113 11.06 -4.10 -3.79
CA LEU A 113 12.18 -4.06 -4.74
C LEU A 113 13.40 -4.79 -4.17
N THR A 114 13.71 -4.54 -2.91
CA THR A 114 14.85 -5.14 -2.23
C THR A 114 14.51 -6.46 -1.54
N ALA A 115 13.21 -6.79 -1.43
CA ALA A 115 12.67 -7.89 -0.64
C ALA A 115 13.13 -7.80 0.82
N ASP A 116 12.96 -6.62 1.41
CA ASP A 116 13.27 -6.36 2.82
C ASP A 116 12.00 -6.22 3.64
N LEU A 117 12.06 -6.67 4.89
CA LEU A 117 10.99 -6.51 5.87
C LEU A 117 11.61 -6.13 7.22
N THR A 118 11.19 -4.99 7.76
CA THR A 118 11.66 -4.47 9.04
C THR A 118 10.48 -4.18 9.95
N TYR A 119 10.58 -4.58 11.20
CA TYR A 119 9.67 -4.23 12.28
C TYR A 119 10.28 -3.16 13.17
N PHE A 120 9.51 -2.14 13.46
CA PHE A 120 9.82 -1.07 14.41
C PHE A 120 8.85 -1.21 15.56
N GLU A 121 9.35 -1.51 16.74
CA GLU A 121 8.54 -1.63 17.96
C GLU A 121 8.25 -0.25 18.54
N ASN A 122 7.06 -0.08 19.14
CA ASN A 122 6.79 1.13 19.90
C ASN A 122 7.65 1.15 21.15
N GLY A 123 8.32 2.27 21.41
CA GLY A 123 9.10 2.45 22.61
C GLY A 123 8.23 2.52 23.87
N VAL A 124 8.70 1.90 24.94
CA VAL A 124 8.10 2.02 26.27
C VAL A 124 8.67 3.26 26.95
N ALA A 125 7.82 4.21 27.33
CA ALA A 125 8.27 5.35 28.16
C ALA A 125 8.79 4.84 29.50
N GLN A 126 10.09 4.99 29.76
CA GLN A 126 10.65 4.68 31.07
C GLN A 126 10.25 5.80 32.05
N ASP A 127 9.52 5.46 33.11
CA ASP A 127 8.94 6.36 34.10
C ASP A 127 9.95 7.24 34.88
N SER A 128 11.24 7.03 34.75
CA SER A 128 12.25 7.66 35.57
C SER A 128 12.68 9.09 35.17
N TRP A 129 12.23 9.58 33.99
CA TRP A 129 12.59 10.90 33.45
C TRP A 129 11.43 11.64 32.79
N ALA A 130 10.25 11.60 33.42
CA ALA A 130 9.01 12.16 32.90
C ALA A 130 9.10 13.65 32.46
N GLY A 131 9.96 14.46 33.07
CA GLY A 131 10.11 15.86 32.71
C GLY A 131 10.91 16.13 31.41
N VAL A 132 11.82 15.23 31.04
CA VAL A 132 12.65 15.36 29.80
C VAL A 132 12.07 14.61 28.66
N SER A 133 11.43 13.46 28.89
CA SER A 133 10.74 12.68 27.83
C SER A 133 9.49 13.40 27.33
N ALA A 134 8.76 14.13 28.19
CA ALA A 134 7.64 14.98 27.78
C ALA A 134 8.07 16.10 26.81
N PHE A 135 9.31 16.55 26.87
CA PHE A 135 9.85 17.60 25.99
C PHE A 135 10.43 17.05 24.66
N ARG A 136 10.81 15.79 24.60
CA ARG A 136 11.33 15.12 23.39
C ARG A 136 10.36 14.15 22.70
N GLY A 137 9.25 13.83 23.33
CA GLY A 137 8.01 13.32 22.76
C GLY A 137 8.01 11.93 22.14
N VAL A 138 9.14 11.22 21.95
CA VAL A 138 9.15 9.90 21.29
C VAL A 138 10.21 9.01 21.92
N SER A 139 9.78 7.86 22.46
CA SER A 139 10.67 6.74 22.77
C SER A 139 10.68 5.80 21.57
N GLU A 140 11.85 5.60 20.95
CA GLU A 140 12.04 4.58 19.92
C GLU A 140 12.20 3.22 20.60
N GLY A 141 11.51 2.20 20.07
CA GLY A 141 11.65 0.82 20.49
C GLY A 141 12.71 0.07 19.67
N ASP A 142 12.73 -1.24 19.82
CA ASP A 142 13.65 -2.09 19.07
C ASP A 142 13.32 -2.14 17.57
N VAL A 143 14.37 -2.32 16.76
CA VAL A 143 14.24 -2.49 15.31
C VAL A 143 14.71 -3.89 14.93
N THR A 144 13.81 -4.68 14.36
CA THR A 144 14.09 -6.04 13.89
C THR A 144 13.98 -6.12 12.38
N ARG A 145 15.09 -6.41 11.69
CA ARG A 145 15.07 -6.74 10.26
C ARG A 145 14.99 -8.24 10.08
N PHE A 146 13.97 -8.71 9.36
CA PHE A 146 13.77 -10.12 9.11
C PHE A 146 14.63 -10.60 7.93
N ALA A 147 15.34 -11.71 8.13
CA ALA A 147 15.99 -12.40 7.03
C ALA A 147 14.93 -13.11 6.16
N LEU A 148 14.82 -12.72 4.90
CA LEU A 148 13.92 -13.32 3.93
C LEU A 148 14.70 -14.07 2.86
N THR A 149 14.24 -15.28 2.53
CA THR A 149 14.75 -15.99 1.35
C THR A 149 14.19 -15.30 0.10
N LYS A 150 15.05 -14.69 -0.68
CA LYS A 150 14.67 -14.04 -1.95
C LYS A 150 14.42 -15.12 -3.00
N LYS A 151 13.16 -15.29 -3.38
CA LYS A 151 12.74 -16.15 -4.47
C LYS A 151 12.32 -15.26 -5.65
N GLU A 152 12.58 -15.70 -6.87
CA GLU A 152 12.15 -14.96 -8.05
C GLU A 152 10.61 -14.95 -8.08
N PRO A 153 9.96 -13.76 -8.15
CA PRO A 153 8.51 -13.66 -7.96
C PRO A 153 7.70 -14.42 -9.01
N LEU A 154 8.07 -14.32 -10.28
CA LEU A 154 7.34 -14.97 -11.39
C LEU A 154 7.46 -16.50 -11.30
N LEU A 155 8.65 -17.03 -10.95
CA LEU A 155 8.82 -18.46 -10.71
C LEU A 155 7.93 -18.93 -9.54
N SER A 156 7.88 -18.13 -8.46
CA SER A 156 7.05 -18.44 -7.30
C SER A 156 5.56 -18.48 -7.66
N GLU A 157 5.10 -17.53 -8.49
CA GLU A 157 3.73 -17.47 -8.98
C GLU A 157 3.38 -18.71 -9.82
N HIS A 158 4.23 -19.10 -10.77
CA HIS A 158 4.02 -20.28 -11.61
C HIS A 158 4.01 -21.58 -10.78
N GLU A 159 4.93 -21.72 -9.81
CA GLU A 159 4.96 -22.88 -8.96
C GLU A 159 3.68 -22.99 -8.11
N THR A 160 3.25 -21.87 -7.51
CA THR A 160 2.04 -21.83 -6.68
C THR A 160 0.78 -22.13 -7.52
N PHE A 161 0.70 -21.58 -8.73
CA PHE A 161 -0.41 -21.87 -9.65
C PHE A 161 -0.44 -23.34 -10.08
N ARG A 162 0.73 -23.91 -10.45
CA ARG A 162 0.86 -25.34 -10.75
C ARG A 162 0.34 -26.20 -9.59
N ASP A 163 0.78 -25.88 -8.37
CA ASP A 163 0.43 -26.66 -7.18
C ASP A 163 -1.08 -26.56 -6.90
N ALA A 164 -1.67 -25.39 -7.07
CA ALA A 164 -3.11 -25.20 -6.96
C ALA A 164 -3.90 -26.05 -7.98
N VAL A 165 -3.41 -26.12 -9.23
CA VAL A 165 -4.03 -26.98 -10.27
C VAL A 165 -3.93 -28.47 -9.91
N LEU A 166 -2.81 -28.91 -9.38
CA LEU A 166 -2.57 -30.31 -9.06
C LEU A 166 -3.29 -30.77 -7.79
N THR A 167 -3.42 -29.91 -6.79
CA THR A 167 -3.98 -30.26 -5.48
C THR A 167 -5.42 -29.83 -5.28
N GLY A 168 -5.90 -28.85 -6.07
CA GLY A 168 -7.18 -28.17 -5.85
C GLY A 168 -7.15 -27.14 -4.72
N ASP A 169 -6.02 -26.95 -4.04
CA ASP A 169 -5.85 -25.92 -3.00
C ASP A 169 -5.53 -24.56 -3.61
N THR A 170 -6.47 -23.61 -3.50
CA THR A 170 -6.35 -22.27 -4.03
C THR A 170 -5.93 -21.22 -2.98
N SER A 171 -5.59 -21.65 -1.76
CA SER A 171 -5.29 -20.73 -0.63
C SER A 171 -4.06 -19.86 -0.84
N ALA A 172 -3.16 -20.26 -1.72
CA ALA A 172 -1.90 -19.55 -2.00
C ALA A 172 -1.89 -18.77 -3.33
N ILE A 173 -3.00 -18.78 -4.08
CA ILE A 173 -3.13 -18.03 -5.35
C ILE A 173 -4.15 -16.92 -5.21
N VAL A 174 -4.03 -15.88 -6.05
CA VAL A 174 -5.08 -14.85 -6.20
C VAL A 174 -6.21 -15.43 -7.03
N THR A 175 -7.41 -15.46 -6.47
CA THR A 175 -8.60 -15.93 -7.16
C THR A 175 -9.15 -14.89 -8.13
N LEU A 176 -9.96 -15.32 -9.10
CA LEU A 176 -10.65 -14.40 -10.02
C LEU A 176 -11.53 -13.39 -9.26
N ALA A 177 -12.14 -13.80 -8.16
CA ALA A 177 -12.96 -12.92 -7.32
C ALA A 177 -12.14 -11.83 -6.64
N GLU A 178 -10.96 -12.14 -6.11
CA GLU A 178 -10.04 -11.18 -5.51
C GLU A 178 -9.49 -10.21 -6.57
N GLY A 179 -9.09 -10.72 -7.73
CA GLY A 179 -8.66 -9.88 -8.84
C GLY A 179 -9.76 -8.94 -9.33
N ALA A 180 -11.00 -9.42 -9.45
CA ALA A 180 -12.15 -8.60 -9.80
C ALA A 180 -12.44 -7.52 -8.73
N ALA A 181 -12.30 -7.85 -7.45
CA ALA A 181 -12.46 -6.87 -6.37
C ALA A 181 -11.45 -5.73 -6.47
N ALA A 182 -10.17 -6.04 -6.75
CA ALA A 182 -9.14 -5.02 -6.95
C ALA A 182 -9.44 -4.11 -8.15
N VAL A 183 -9.92 -4.68 -9.27
CA VAL A 183 -10.32 -3.91 -10.45
C VAL A 183 -11.53 -3.01 -10.17
N ILE A 184 -12.54 -3.49 -9.43
CA ILE A 184 -13.71 -2.69 -9.04
C ILE A 184 -13.28 -1.48 -8.21
N ILE A 185 -12.34 -1.65 -7.28
CA ILE A 185 -11.81 -0.53 -6.49
C ILE A 185 -11.02 0.44 -7.38
N ALA A 186 -10.19 -0.06 -8.30
CA ALA A 186 -9.47 0.77 -9.25
C ALA A 186 -10.40 1.62 -10.13
N GLU A 187 -11.51 1.05 -10.63
CA GLU A 187 -12.53 1.78 -11.39
C GLU A 187 -13.20 2.88 -10.55
N LYS A 188 -13.47 2.61 -9.28
CA LYS A 188 -13.99 3.65 -8.36
C LYS A 188 -13.00 4.79 -8.15
N LEU A 189 -11.69 4.49 -8.02
CA LEU A 189 -10.65 5.51 -7.91
C LEU A 189 -10.53 6.34 -9.19
N VAL A 190 -10.63 5.74 -10.38
CA VAL A 190 -10.66 6.47 -11.65
C VAL A 190 -11.86 7.41 -11.69
N ALA A 191 -13.06 6.92 -11.36
CA ALA A 191 -14.29 7.71 -11.37
C ALA A 191 -14.23 8.88 -10.38
N ASP A 192 -13.81 8.63 -9.14
CA ASP A 192 -13.68 9.66 -8.10
C ASP A 192 -12.59 10.70 -8.48
N GLY A 193 -11.50 10.27 -9.10
CA GLY A 193 -10.42 11.14 -9.59
C GLY A 193 -10.86 12.13 -10.68
N LEU A 194 -11.91 11.82 -11.43
CA LEU A 194 -12.47 12.68 -12.49
C LEU A 194 -13.49 13.70 -11.95
N ASP A 195 -14.15 13.43 -10.83
CA ASP A 195 -15.33 14.21 -10.35
C ASP A 195 -14.96 15.37 -9.41
N HIS A 196 -13.74 15.91 -9.46
CA HIS A 196 -13.33 16.96 -8.55
C HIS A 196 -13.69 18.35 -9.04
N LYS A 197 -14.66 18.98 -8.36
CA LYS A 197 -14.91 20.41 -8.44
C LYS A 197 -13.73 21.17 -7.78
N LEU A 198 -13.12 22.08 -8.54
CA LEU A 198 -12.16 23.03 -7.99
C LEU A 198 -12.84 23.83 -6.87
N ILE A 199 -12.27 23.81 -5.67
CA ILE A 199 -12.61 24.84 -4.68
C ILE A 199 -12.01 26.12 -5.25
N HIS A 200 -12.85 27.03 -5.73
CA HIS A 200 -12.40 28.37 -6.13
C HIS A 200 -11.82 29.05 -4.89
N GLY A 201 -10.50 29.01 -4.74
CA GLY A 201 -9.80 29.90 -3.84
C GLY A 201 -10.06 31.32 -4.28
N ARG A 202 -10.18 32.25 -3.33
CA ARG A 202 -10.32 33.69 -3.60
C ARG A 202 -9.31 34.09 -4.66
N ASP A 203 -9.79 34.68 -5.73
CA ASP A 203 -8.95 35.35 -6.71
C ASP A 203 -8.03 36.32 -5.96
N HIS A 204 -6.76 35.99 -5.82
CA HIS A 204 -5.74 37.00 -5.54
C HIS A 204 -5.54 37.75 -6.83
N GLN A 205 -6.41 38.75 -7.05
CA GLN A 205 -6.10 39.84 -7.95
C GLN A 205 -4.94 40.62 -7.31
N ALA A 206 -3.76 40.50 -7.89
CA ALA A 206 -2.64 41.41 -7.70
C ALA A 206 -2.58 42.34 -8.90
#